data_22602ec036c5aa30e839c6714a294703
#
_entry.id   22602ec036c5aa30e839c6714a294703
#
_cell.length_a   1.000
_cell.length_b   1.000
_cell.length_c   1.000
_cell.angle_alpha   90.00
_cell.angle_beta   90.00
_cell.angle_gamma   90.00
#
_symmetry.space_group_name_H-M   'P 1'
#
loop_
_entity.id
_entity.type
_entity.pdbx_description
1 polymer ?
#
loop_
_entity_poly.entity_id
_entity_poly.type
_entity_poly.pdbx_seq_one_letter_code
_entity_poly.pdbx_strand_id
1 'polypeptide(L)'
;MSTVLPPPSKRARTDAAERAGQQQAIEEIPADAGSLRIQFFDETTGLPIGTPVLVSVADANPKNLENLVNALQGHDESDHIPYRFTLPVPERKSSTNLVTTAFPTNVYKTLLLPGLISTEEVQNISAAPQAVFKVKPVSRCASTIPGHGEAILATQFSPRSSARMVSGSGDNTARIMDCDTGTPIHTLKGHTSWVLAVSWSPDDSRIATGSMDNTVRLWDPKTGGEMGKPMKGHSKWVTSLSWEPYHMQKPGEPRLASSSKDCTVRVWSTNQGKIDMVFSGHKGSVSCVKWGGTGFIYSASHDKTIKVWNVSDGTLAHTLSSHAHWVNHLALSTDFVLRTAYHDHTGKIPETQEGKVAAAKERFLKAATIQGEVVERLVSASDDFTMFLWEPSKGTKHIARLMGHQKQVNHVTFSPDGLLIASSAFDNSTKLWNARDGKFINTLRGHVGPVYQCAFSPDSRLLVTGSKDTTLKCWDMRTHKLAVDLPGHQDEVYSVDWSPDGKMVCSGGKDKAIRTWRH
;
A
#
# COMPACT_ATOMS: atom_id res chain seq x y z
N MET A 1 22.03 -26.85 -43.37
CA MET A 1 22.27 -27.67 -42.16
C MET A 1 21.19 -27.35 -41.14
N SER A 2 20.26 -28.27 -40.93
CA SER A 2 19.19 -28.08 -39.94
C SER A 2 19.79 -28.41 -38.56
N THR A 3 19.91 -27.41 -37.71
CA THR A 3 20.28 -27.58 -36.30
C THR A 3 19.13 -28.19 -35.54
N VAL A 4 19.14 -29.50 -35.40
CA VAL A 4 18.21 -30.21 -34.49
C VAL A 4 18.63 -29.88 -33.06
N LEU A 5 17.76 -29.20 -32.29
CA LEU A 5 17.96 -28.95 -30.87
C LEU A 5 18.11 -30.28 -30.10
N PRO A 6 19.02 -30.40 -29.15
CA PRO A 6 19.16 -31.60 -28.34
C PRO A 6 17.86 -31.89 -27.58
N PRO A 7 17.49 -33.18 -27.41
CA PRO A 7 16.27 -33.53 -26.70
C PRO A 7 16.33 -33.06 -25.24
N PRO A 8 15.21 -32.60 -24.66
CA PRO A 8 15.16 -32.11 -23.30
C PRO A 8 15.61 -33.17 -22.29
N SER A 9 16.27 -32.74 -21.22
CA SER A 9 16.78 -33.61 -20.17
C SER A 9 15.65 -34.47 -19.54
N LYS A 10 16.02 -35.63 -18.97
CA LYS A 10 15.03 -36.49 -18.28
C LYS A 10 14.19 -35.73 -17.24
N ARG A 11 14.81 -34.81 -16.50
CA ARG A 11 14.16 -33.96 -15.50
C ARG A 11 13.16 -32.99 -16.14
N ALA A 12 13.51 -32.38 -17.28
CA ALA A 12 12.60 -31.50 -18.01
C ALA A 12 11.40 -32.25 -18.64
N ARG A 13 11.58 -33.55 -18.96
CA ARG A 13 10.45 -34.41 -19.42
C ARG A 13 9.53 -34.85 -18.32
N THR A 14 10.05 -35.15 -17.12
CA THR A 14 9.22 -35.43 -15.94
C THR A 14 8.43 -34.18 -15.49
N ASP A 15 9.07 -33.02 -15.41
CA ASP A 15 8.41 -31.76 -15.06
C ASP A 15 7.34 -31.36 -16.10
N ALA A 16 7.58 -31.61 -17.39
CA ALA A 16 6.59 -31.38 -18.44
C ALA A 16 5.42 -32.37 -18.40
N ALA A 17 5.69 -33.64 -18.08
CA ALA A 17 4.66 -34.66 -17.89
C ALA A 17 3.81 -34.43 -16.63
N GLU A 18 4.43 -33.98 -15.53
CA GLU A 18 3.72 -33.58 -14.32
C GLU A 18 2.84 -32.33 -14.54
N ARG A 19 3.34 -31.34 -15.29
CA ARG A 19 2.55 -30.16 -15.68
C ARG A 19 1.39 -30.50 -16.60
N ALA A 20 1.61 -31.39 -17.57
CA ALA A 20 0.54 -31.87 -18.45
C ALA A 20 -0.49 -32.72 -17.68
N GLY A 21 -0.06 -33.55 -16.74
CA GLY A 21 -0.94 -34.29 -15.86
C GLY A 21 -1.72 -33.40 -14.89
N GLN A 22 -1.10 -32.32 -14.38
CA GLN A 22 -1.79 -31.31 -13.57
C GLN A 22 -2.80 -30.48 -14.39
N GLN A 23 -2.51 -30.18 -15.65
CA GLN A 23 -3.44 -29.50 -16.55
C GLN A 23 -4.62 -30.37 -16.93
N GLN A 24 -4.42 -31.66 -17.24
CA GLN A 24 -5.50 -32.61 -17.47
C GLN A 24 -6.36 -32.88 -16.23
N ALA A 25 -5.78 -32.87 -15.03
CA ALA A 25 -6.52 -33.02 -13.76
C ALA A 25 -7.35 -31.77 -13.39
N ILE A 26 -7.22 -30.66 -14.11
CA ILE A 26 -8.01 -29.42 -13.89
C ILE A 26 -9.34 -29.46 -14.69
N GLU A 27 -9.47 -30.30 -15.70
CA GLU A 27 -10.57 -30.28 -16.65
C GLU A 27 -11.75 -31.24 -16.37
N GLU A 28 -11.69 -32.14 -15.38
CA GLU A 28 -12.78 -33.08 -15.14
C GLU A 28 -13.63 -32.70 -13.92
N ILE A 29 -14.55 -31.75 -14.11
CA ILE A 29 -15.72 -31.61 -13.25
C ILE A 29 -16.76 -32.60 -13.79
N PRO A 30 -17.26 -33.55 -12.97
CA PRO A 30 -18.31 -34.47 -13.40
C PRO A 30 -19.56 -33.73 -13.87
N ALA A 31 -20.17 -34.19 -14.96
CA ALA A 31 -21.41 -33.57 -15.48
C ALA A 31 -22.54 -33.54 -14.44
N ASP A 32 -22.53 -34.47 -13.48
CA ASP A 32 -23.47 -34.57 -12.39
C ASP A 32 -23.07 -33.86 -11.09
N ALA A 33 -22.11 -32.93 -11.15
CA ALA A 33 -21.59 -32.19 -9.97
C ALA A 33 -22.65 -31.31 -9.28
N GLY A 34 -23.85 -31.16 -9.88
CA GLY A 34 -24.97 -30.42 -9.32
C GLY A 34 -24.85 -28.91 -9.48
N SER A 35 -25.64 -28.17 -8.70
CA SER A 35 -25.66 -26.71 -8.68
C SER A 35 -25.54 -26.17 -7.27
N LEU A 36 -24.91 -25.01 -7.13
CA LEU A 36 -24.75 -24.29 -5.86
C LEU A 36 -25.77 -23.15 -5.79
N ARG A 37 -26.41 -23.01 -4.63
CA ARG A 37 -27.19 -21.80 -4.31
C ARG A 37 -26.26 -20.76 -3.71
N ILE A 38 -26.11 -19.62 -4.37
CA ILE A 38 -25.19 -18.55 -3.97
C ILE A 38 -26.00 -17.31 -3.64
N GLN A 39 -25.75 -16.73 -2.47
CA GLN A 39 -26.19 -15.40 -2.10
C GLN A 39 -24.97 -14.50 -1.99
N PHE A 40 -24.96 -13.41 -2.77
CA PHE A 40 -23.89 -12.42 -2.68
C PHE A 40 -24.19 -11.39 -1.61
N PHE A 41 -23.14 -10.98 -0.90
CA PHE A 41 -23.15 -9.89 0.07
C PHE A 41 -22.08 -8.90 -0.29
N ASP A 42 -22.38 -7.62 -0.21
CA ASP A 42 -21.36 -6.58 -0.30
C ASP A 42 -20.46 -6.64 0.94
N GLU A 43 -19.16 -6.78 0.73
CA GLU A 43 -18.17 -6.90 1.81
C GLU A 43 -18.09 -5.64 2.68
N THR A 44 -18.43 -4.47 2.14
CA THR A 44 -18.37 -3.18 2.84
C THR A 44 -19.62 -2.89 3.66
N THR A 45 -20.80 -3.13 3.08
CA THR A 45 -22.09 -2.80 3.73
C THR A 45 -22.70 -3.99 4.48
N GLY A 46 -22.30 -5.22 4.17
CA GLY A 46 -22.91 -6.43 4.69
C GLY A 46 -24.31 -6.72 4.15
N LEU A 47 -24.80 -5.91 3.20
CA LEU A 47 -26.14 -6.09 2.62
C LEU A 47 -26.13 -7.13 1.49
N PRO A 48 -27.22 -7.89 1.30
CA PRO A 48 -27.32 -8.84 0.21
C PRO A 48 -27.43 -8.12 -1.15
N ILE A 49 -26.68 -8.61 -2.14
CA ILE A 49 -26.73 -8.17 -3.54
C ILE A 49 -27.68 -9.10 -4.29
N GLY A 50 -28.83 -8.60 -4.68
CA GLY A 50 -29.85 -9.38 -5.42
C GLY A 50 -30.46 -10.52 -4.62
N THR A 51 -31.15 -11.44 -5.31
CA THR A 51 -31.73 -12.66 -4.74
C THR A 51 -30.77 -13.85 -4.89
N PRO A 52 -30.92 -14.93 -4.09
CA PRO A 52 -30.10 -16.13 -4.24
C PRO A 52 -30.18 -16.70 -5.65
N VAL A 53 -29.03 -16.99 -6.26
CA VAL A 53 -28.92 -17.48 -7.65
C VAL A 53 -28.41 -18.92 -7.63
N LEU A 54 -28.95 -19.74 -8.52
CA LEU A 54 -28.49 -21.10 -8.75
C LEU A 54 -27.40 -21.09 -9.85
N VAL A 55 -26.20 -21.54 -9.51
CA VAL A 55 -25.06 -21.59 -10.43
C VAL A 55 -24.59 -23.03 -10.54
N SER A 56 -24.35 -23.53 -11.76
CA SER A 56 -23.79 -24.89 -11.92
C SER A 56 -22.37 -24.93 -11.29
N VAL A 57 -22.01 -26.06 -10.72
CA VAL A 57 -20.67 -26.24 -10.12
C VAL A 57 -19.56 -26.04 -11.16
N ALA A 58 -19.83 -26.37 -12.43
CA ALA A 58 -18.91 -26.16 -13.55
C ALA A 58 -18.69 -24.68 -13.86
N ASP A 59 -19.73 -23.86 -13.71
CA ASP A 59 -19.70 -22.42 -13.98
C ASP A 59 -19.32 -21.59 -12.76
N ALA A 60 -19.23 -22.19 -11.58
CA ALA A 60 -18.89 -21.51 -10.34
C ALA A 60 -17.38 -21.18 -10.29
N ASN A 61 -16.96 -20.24 -11.09
CA ASN A 61 -15.59 -19.69 -11.08
C ASN A 61 -15.63 -18.17 -10.87
N PRO A 62 -14.56 -17.54 -10.37
CA PRO A 62 -14.54 -16.12 -10.05
C PRO A 62 -14.95 -15.21 -11.21
N LYS A 63 -14.61 -15.57 -12.45
CA LYS A 63 -14.91 -14.77 -13.63
C LYS A 63 -16.41 -14.78 -13.96
N ASN A 64 -17.07 -15.93 -13.89
CA ASN A 64 -18.50 -16.04 -14.14
C ASN A 64 -19.31 -15.39 -13.00
N LEU A 65 -18.84 -15.51 -11.74
CA LEU A 65 -19.46 -14.83 -10.60
C LEU A 65 -19.36 -13.32 -10.72
N GLU A 66 -18.25 -12.81 -11.26
CA GLU A 66 -18.05 -11.38 -11.54
C GLU A 66 -19.09 -10.86 -12.56
N ASN A 67 -19.27 -11.58 -13.68
CA ASN A 67 -20.30 -11.24 -14.66
C ASN A 67 -21.71 -11.26 -14.06
N LEU A 68 -21.96 -12.22 -13.19
CA LEU A 68 -23.26 -12.41 -12.55
C LEU A 68 -23.58 -11.30 -11.55
N VAL A 69 -22.60 -10.88 -10.73
CA VAL A 69 -22.78 -9.75 -9.79
C VAL A 69 -22.99 -8.44 -10.55
N ASN A 70 -22.23 -8.18 -11.63
CA ASN A 70 -22.44 -7.00 -12.45
C ASN A 70 -23.84 -6.98 -13.09
N ALA A 71 -24.31 -8.12 -13.59
CA ALA A 71 -25.67 -8.23 -14.12
C ALA A 71 -26.75 -8.02 -13.04
N LEU A 72 -26.55 -8.52 -11.81
CA LEU A 72 -27.48 -8.31 -10.69
C LEU A 72 -27.54 -6.83 -10.23
N GLN A 73 -26.45 -6.09 -10.42
CA GLN A 73 -26.39 -4.65 -10.10
C GLN A 73 -26.80 -3.76 -11.27
N GLY A 74 -27.05 -4.33 -12.46
CA GLY A 74 -27.46 -3.58 -13.64
C GLY A 74 -26.33 -2.80 -14.30
N HIS A 75 -25.08 -3.23 -14.15
CA HIS A 75 -23.94 -2.62 -14.83
C HIS A 75 -23.85 -3.11 -16.28
N ASP A 76 -23.68 -2.18 -17.22
CA ASP A 76 -23.43 -2.48 -18.62
C ASP A 76 -21.97 -2.94 -18.85
N GLU A 77 -21.69 -3.52 -20.02
CA GLU A 77 -20.32 -3.98 -20.38
C GLU A 77 -19.26 -2.87 -20.29
N SER A 78 -19.65 -1.60 -20.48
CA SER A 78 -18.77 -0.43 -20.35
C SER A 78 -18.41 -0.10 -18.89
N ASP A 79 -19.30 -0.44 -17.94
CA ASP A 79 -19.17 -0.13 -16.53
C ASP A 79 -18.89 -1.38 -15.67
N HIS A 80 -18.34 -2.43 -16.29
CA HIS A 80 -18.06 -3.70 -15.66
C HIS A 80 -17.03 -3.56 -14.52
N ILE A 81 -17.49 -3.76 -13.28
CA ILE A 81 -16.66 -3.68 -12.08
C ILE A 81 -16.05 -5.05 -11.78
N PRO A 82 -14.74 -5.17 -11.62
CA PRO A 82 -14.12 -6.40 -11.16
C PRO A 82 -14.39 -6.63 -9.67
N TYR A 83 -14.77 -7.87 -9.30
CA TYR A 83 -15.05 -8.25 -7.94
C TYR A 83 -14.05 -9.27 -7.41
N ARG A 84 -13.74 -9.16 -6.14
CA ARG A 84 -13.07 -10.20 -5.36
C ARG A 84 -14.12 -10.91 -4.53
N PHE A 85 -14.09 -12.24 -4.59
CA PHE A 85 -15.03 -13.08 -3.86
C PHE A 85 -14.32 -13.78 -2.71
N THR A 86 -14.95 -13.77 -1.53
CA THR A 86 -14.51 -14.51 -0.36
C THR A 86 -15.67 -15.33 0.21
N LEU A 87 -15.34 -16.53 0.69
CA LEU A 87 -16.31 -17.49 1.24
C LEU A 87 -15.86 -17.93 2.63
N PRO A 88 -16.74 -17.90 3.64
CA PRO A 88 -16.47 -18.50 4.93
C PRO A 88 -16.54 -20.04 4.81
N VAL A 89 -15.42 -20.72 5.02
CA VAL A 89 -15.31 -22.18 4.91
C VAL A 89 -14.83 -22.74 6.24
N PRO A 90 -15.35 -23.88 6.73
CA PRO A 90 -14.82 -24.54 7.91
C PRO A 90 -13.36 -24.95 7.71
N GLU A 91 -12.54 -24.78 8.73
CA GLU A 91 -11.11 -25.15 8.68
C GLU A 91 -10.90 -26.66 8.43
N ARG A 92 -11.83 -27.47 8.92
CA ARG A 92 -11.91 -28.93 8.69
C ARG A 92 -13.38 -29.36 8.70
N LYS A 93 -13.69 -30.51 8.10
CA LYS A 93 -15.05 -31.08 7.97
C LYS A 93 -15.87 -31.18 9.28
N SER A 94 -15.22 -31.15 10.43
CA SER A 94 -15.84 -31.20 11.77
C SER A 94 -15.61 -29.95 12.62
N SER A 95 -15.06 -28.90 12.05
CA SER A 95 -14.74 -27.66 12.77
C SER A 95 -15.89 -26.66 12.68
N THR A 96 -16.27 -26.09 13.82
CA THR A 96 -17.21 -24.94 13.89
C THR A 96 -16.52 -23.60 13.59
N ASN A 97 -15.18 -23.60 13.52
CA ASN A 97 -14.42 -22.38 13.19
C ASN A 97 -14.46 -22.14 11.68
N LEU A 98 -15.08 -21.04 11.27
CA LEU A 98 -15.12 -20.58 9.88
C LEU A 98 -13.88 -19.74 9.57
N VAL A 99 -13.21 -20.07 8.48
CA VAL A 99 -12.08 -19.29 7.92
C VAL A 99 -12.53 -18.66 6.61
N THR A 100 -12.40 -17.36 6.49
CA THR A 100 -12.70 -16.65 5.23
C THR A 100 -11.58 -16.92 4.22
N THR A 101 -11.89 -17.63 3.15
CA THR A 101 -10.95 -17.95 2.06
C THR A 101 -11.37 -17.26 0.77
N ALA A 102 -10.39 -17.00 -0.12
CA ALA A 102 -10.69 -16.53 -1.47
C ALA A 102 -11.47 -17.62 -2.23
N PHE A 103 -12.45 -17.21 -3.02
CA PHE A 103 -13.25 -18.16 -3.81
C PHE A 103 -12.35 -18.87 -4.85
N PRO A 104 -12.30 -20.19 -4.87
CA PRO A 104 -11.38 -20.93 -5.73
C PRO A 104 -11.84 -20.96 -7.19
N THR A 105 -10.92 -21.21 -8.10
CA THR A 105 -11.22 -21.38 -9.53
C THR A 105 -11.91 -22.71 -9.83
N ASN A 106 -11.70 -23.72 -9.00
CA ASN A 106 -12.36 -25.01 -9.11
C ASN A 106 -12.99 -25.39 -7.75
N VAL A 107 -14.26 -25.06 -7.60
CA VAL A 107 -15.04 -25.27 -6.38
C VAL A 107 -15.23 -26.76 -6.08
N TYR A 108 -15.41 -27.59 -7.11
CA TYR A 108 -15.61 -29.02 -6.94
C TYR A 108 -14.44 -29.68 -6.23
N LYS A 109 -13.22 -29.44 -6.72
CA LYS A 109 -12.00 -30.08 -6.22
C LYS A 109 -11.54 -29.53 -4.86
N THR A 110 -11.77 -28.23 -4.63
CA THR A 110 -11.25 -27.55 -3.43
C THR A 110 -12.22 -27.52 -2.26
N LEU A 111 -13.53 -27.53 -2.51
CA LEU A 111 -14.54 -27.33 -1.48
C LEU A 111 -15.55 -28.48 -1.38
N LEU A 112 -16.07 -28.98 -2.52
CA LEU A 112 -17.07 -30.04 -2.52
C LEU A 112 -16.47 -31.43 -2.27
N LEU A 113 -15.39 -31.77 -2.96
CA LEU A 113 -14.72 -33.07 -2.81
C LEU A 113 -14.22 -33.32 -1.37
N PRO A 114 -13.61 -32.32 -0.68
CA PRO A 114 -13.27 -32.44 0.72
C PRO A 114 -14.49 -32.41 1.66
N GLY A 115 -15.67 -32.06 1.15
CA GLY A 115 -16.91 -31.94 1.93
C GLY A 115 -16.90 -30.76 2.90
N LEU A 116 -16.26 -29.67 2.51
CA LEU A 116 -16.20 -28.43 3.30
C LEU A 116 -17.44 -27.57 3.12
N ILE A 117 -18.13 -27.70 1.97
CA ILE A 117 -19.41 -27.05 1.68
C ILE A 117 -20.39 -28.07 1.12
N SER A 118 -21.69 -27.78 1.27
CA SER A 118 -22.79 -28.59 0.73
C SER A 118 -23.46 -27.89 -0.45
N THR A 119 -23.98 -28.65 -1.40
CA THR A 119 -24.80 -28.14 -2.51
C THR A 119 -26.21 -27.78 -2.08
N GLU A 120 -26.68 -28.29 -0.95
CA GLU A 120 -28.05 -28.08 -0.44
C GLU A 120 -28.21 -26.77 0.33
N GLU A 121 -27.08 -26.24 0.89
CA GLU A 121 -27.08 -25.02 1.67
C GLU A 121 -26.82 -23.79 0.79
N VAL A 122 -27.40 -22.63 1.17
CA VAL A 122 -27.11 -21.36 0.53
C VAL A 122 -25.70 -20.91 0.94
N GLN A 123 -24.82 -20.80 -0.04
CA GLN A 123 -23.44 -20.32 0.17
C GLN A 123 -23.41 -18.80 0.16
N ASN A 124 -23.03 -18.21 1.28
CA ASN A 124 -22.90 -16.77 1.44
C ASN A 124 -21.53 -16.31 0.95
N ILE A 125 -21.47 -15.67 -0.21
CA ILE A 125 -20.24 -15.17 -0.82
C ILE A 125 -20.16 -13.66 -0.64
N SER A 126 -19.10 -13.18 0.01
CA SER A 126 -18.83 -11.76 0.10
C SER A 126 -18.14 -11.27 -1.19
N ALA A 127 -18.72 -10.27 -1.81
CA ALA A 127 -18.22 -9.62 -3.02
C ALA A 127 -17.65 -8.24 -2.66
N ALA A 128 -16.34 -8.05 -2.87
CA ALA A 128 -15.68 -6.77 -2.71
C ALA A 128 -15.36 -6.17 -4.08
N PRO A 129 -15.86 -4.98 -4.42
CA PRO A 129 -15.51 -4.33 -5.67
C PRO A 129 -14.02 -3.99 -5.67
N GLN A 130 -13.31 -4.43 -6.70
CA GLN A 130 -11.92 -4.03 -6.95
C GLN A 130 -11.89 -2.71 -7.72
N ALA A 131 -10.71 -2.10 -7.83
CA ALA A 131 -10.56 -0.87 -8.60
C ALA A 131 -11.08 -1.07 -10.04
N VAL A 132 -11.91 -0.14 -10.48
CA VAL A 132 -12.58 -0.16 -11.81
C VAL A 132 -11.59 -0.11 -12.97
N PHE A 133 -10.37 0.40 -12.72
CA PHE A 133 -9.30 0.45 -13.71
C PHE A 133 -8.25 -0.63 -13.45
N LYS A 134 -7.65 -1.13 -14.54
CA LYS A 134 -6.61 -2.17 -14.48
C LYS A 134 -5.25 -1.56 -14.75
N VAL A 135 -4.36 -1.66 -13.77
CA VAL A 135 -2.94 -1.28 -13.93
C VAL A 135 -2.19 -2.40 -14.65
N LYS A 136 -1.41 -2.01 -15.66
CA LYS A 136 -0.53 -2.96 -16.35
C LYS A 136 0.82 -3.05 -15.61
N PRO A 137 1.46 -4.23 -15.60
CA PRO A 137 2.79 -4.37 -15.01
C PRO A 137 3.78 -3.44 -15.72
N VAL A 138 4.56 -2.70 -14.95
CA VAL A 138 5.68 -1.93 -15.49
C VAL A 138 6.74 -2.90 -16.01
N SER A 139 7.24 -2.68 -17.23
CA SER A 139 8.11 -3.66 -17.90
C SER A 139 9.45 -3.08 -18.34
N ARG A 140 9.57 -1.76 -18.47
CA ARG A 140 10.77 -1.10 -18.96
C ARG A 140 11.13 0.16 -18.17
N CYS A 141 12.41 0.45 -18.10
CA CYS A 141 12.91 1.75 -17.67
C CYS A 141 12.57 2.77 -18.76
N ALA A 142 11.71 3.73 -18.45
CA ALA A 142 11.30 4.77 -19.38
C ALA A 142 12.33 5.89 -19.44
N SER A 143 12.84 6.33 -18.29
CA SER A 143 13.88 7.32 -18.20
C SER A 143 14.81 7.06 -17.01
N THR A 144 16.07 7.45 -17.19
CA THR A 144 17.07 7.56 -16.13
C THR A 144 17.39 9.04 -15.99
N ILE A 145 17.05 9.62 -14.85
CA ILE A 145 17.19 11.05 -14.60
C ILE A 145 18.39 11.25 -13.68
N PRO A 146 19.56 11.58 -14.21
CA PRO A 146 20.72 11.93 -13.42
C PRO A 146 20.55 13.35 -12.88
N GLY A 147 21.31 13.70 -11.89
CA GLY A 147 21.38 15.11 -11.48
C GLY A 147 21.61 15.30 -10.00
N HIS A 148 21.23 14.37 -9.13
CA HIS A 148 21.63 14.43 -7.74
C HIS A 148 23.12 14.13 -7.57
N GLY A 149 23.75 14.87 -6.65
CA GLY A 149 25.18 14.69 -6.33
C GLY A 149 25.45 13.51 -5.39
N GLU A 150 24.42 13.07 -4.65
CA GLU A 150 24.49 12.01 -3.65
C GLU A 150 23.26 11.12 -3.72
N ALA A 151 23.23 10.06 -2.87
CA ALA A 151 22.17 9.07 -2.78
C ALA A 151 20.77 9.70 -2.64
N ILE A 152 19.78 9.12 -3.32
CA ILE A 152 18.39 9.52 -3.23
C ILE A 152 17.73 8.69 -2.13
N LEU A 153 17.21 9.36 -1.11
CA LEU A 153 16.71 8.74 0.11
C LEU A 153 15.19 8.61 0.15
N ALA A 154 14.48 9.53 -0.52
CA ALA A 154 13.02 9.53 -0.57
C ALA A 154 12.54 10.00 -1.93
N THR A 155 11.49 9.37 -2.44
CA THR A 155 10.80 9.75 -3.67
C THR A 155 9.30 9.65 -3.46
N GLN A 156 8.53 10.55 -4.06
CA GLN A 156 7.08 10.52 -4.01
C GLN A 156 6.48 11.16 -5.27
N PHE A 157 5.50 10.49 -5.86
CA PHE A 157 4.69 11.10 -6.92
C PHE A 157 3.72 12.15 -6.36
N SER A 158 3.35 13.10 -7.21
CA SER A 158 2.22 14.00 -6.98
C SER A 158 0.94 13.17 -6.72
N PRO A 159 0.06 13.61 -5.79
CA PRO A 159 -1.20 12.91 -5.52
C PRO A 159 -2.17 12.95 -6.71
N ARG A 160 -1.93 13.82 -7.69
CA ARG A 160 -2.80 14.04 -8.84
C ARG A 160 -2.54 13.08 -10.00
N SER A 161 -1.27 12.85 -10.36
CA SER A 161 -0.93 12.07 -11.56
C SER A 161 0.53 11.62 -11.55
N SER A 162 0.89 10.81 -12.54
CA SER A 162 2.27 10.38 -12.82
C SER A 162 3.18 11.47 -13.40
N ALA A 163 2.64 12.63 -13.81
CA ALA A 163 3.41 13.64 -14.54
C ALA A 163 4.54 14.28 -13.71
N ARG A 164 4.36 14.37 -12.39
CA ARG A 164 5.33 15.02 -11.50
C ARG A 164 5.68 14.13 -10.32
N MET A 165 6.94 14.19 -9.93
CA MET A 165 7.44 13.58 -8.70
C MET A 165 8.43 14.49 -8.00
N VAL A 166 8.63 14.26 -6.70
CA VAL A 166 9.67 14.91 -5.90
C VAL A 166 10.65 13.86 -5.39
N SER A 167 11.92 14.25 -5.31
CA SER A 167 12.99 13.44 -4.71
C SER A 167 13.75 14.23 -3.66
N GLY A 168 14.20 13.55 -2.61
CA GLY A 168 15.09 14.09 -1.59
C GLY A 168 16.41 13.32 -1.56
N SER A 169 17.53 14.04 -1.47
CA SER A 169 18.87 13.46 -1.59
C SER A 169 19.81 13.90 -0.47
N GLY A 170 20.89 13.12 -0.33
CA GLY A 170 22.05 13.43 0.50
C GLY A 170 22.88 14.63 0.00
N ASP A 171 22.61 15.14 -1.20
CA ASP A 171 23.23 16.35 -1.74
C ASP A 171 22.64 17.67 -1.18
N ASN A 172 21.83 17.56 -0.11
CA ASN A 172 21.15 18.67 0.56
C ASN A 172 20.07 19.35 -0.30
N THR A 173 19.69 18.76 -1.42
CA THR A 173 18.64 19.29 -2.30
C THR A 173 17.47 18.32 -2.41
N ALA A 174 16.31 18.88 -2.70
CA ALA A 174 15.20 18.13 -3.26
C ALA A 174 14.99 18.59 -4.71
N ARG A 175 14.37 17.75 -5.54
CA ARG A 175 14.10 18.09 -6.95
C ARG A 175 12.69 17.71 -7.32
N ILE A 176 12.07 18.57 -8.11
CA ILE A 176 10.81 18.29 -8.78
C ILE A 176 11.14 17.87 -10.20
N MET A 177 10.64 16.70 -10.59
CA MET A 177 10.88 16.09 -11.89
C MET A 177 9.60 16.08 -12.72
N ASP A 178 9.75 16.34 -14.01
CA ASP A 178 8.77 15.97 -15.02
C ASP A 178 9.04 14.52 -15.43
N CYS A 179 8.08 13.65 -15.17
CA CYS A 179 8.23 12.22 -15.45
C CYS A 179 7.94 11.88 -16.91
N ASP A 180 7.26 12.76 -17.66
CA ASP A 180 6.95 12.53 -19.07
C ASP A 180 8.16 12.85 -19.95
N THR A 181 8.84 13.94 -19.67
CA THR A 181 10.07 14.35 -20.37
C THR A 181 11.33 13.73 -19.77
N GLY A 182 11.27 13.23 -18.53
CA GLY A 182 12.44 12.73 -17.81
C GLY A 182 13.44 13.82 -17.42
N THR A 183 12.98 15.06 -17.22
CA THR A 183 13.83 16.21 -16.92
C THR A 183 13.51 16.83 -15.56
N PRO A 184 14.52 17.40 -14.84
CA PRO A 184 14.26 18.16 -13.63
C PRO A 184 13.58 19.49 -13.98
N ILE A 185 12.43 19.78 -13.36
CA ILE A 185 11.73 21.06 -13.49
C ILE A 185 12.38 22.09 -12.58
N HIS A 186 12.51 21.76 -11.29
CA HIS A 186 13.06 22.65 -10.27
C HIS A 186 14.01 21.91 -9.34
N THR A 187 15.09 22.61 -8.93
CA THR A 187 15.98 22.18 -7.85
C THR A 187 15.70 23.03 -6.61
N LEU A 188 15.20 22.40 -5.56
CA LEU A 188 14.81 23.03 -4.30
C LEU A 188 16.06 23.13 -3.40
N LYS A 189 16.70 24.30 -3.45
CA LYS A 189 17.93 24.58 -2.71
C LYS A 189 17.63 25.39 -1.45
N GLY A 190 18.20 24.98 -0.32
CA GLY A 190 18.01 25.69 0.94
C GLY A 190 18.44 24.89 2.16
N HIS A 191 18.22 23.58 2.16
CA HIS A 191 18.72 22.71 3.23
C HIS A 191 20.24 22.70 3.28
N THR A 192 20.79 22.59 4.47
CA THR A 192 22.24 22.57 4.73
C THR A 192 22.77 21.17 5.02
N SER A 193 21.89 20.18 5.06
CA SER A 193 22.21 18.76 5.25
C SER A 193 21.22 17.87 4.50
N TRP A 194 21.42 16.58 4.55
CA TRP A 194 20.65 15.54 3.82
C TRP A 194 19.14 15.72 3.96
N VAL A 195 18.42 15.62 2.87
CA VAL A 195 16.95 15.59 2.83
C VAL A 195 16.49 14.15 2.99
N LEU A 196 15.95 13.83 4.18
CA LEU A 196 15.55 12.48 4.56
C LEU A 196 14.12 12.14 4.19
N ALA A 197 13.23 13.12 4.20
CA ALA A 197 11.81 12.93 3.93
C ALA A 197 11.29 14.00 2.96
N VAL A 198 10.45 13.56 2.05
CA VAL A 198 9.69 14.44 1.14
C VAL A 198 8.22 14.03 1.18
N SER A 199 7.33 15.01 1.09
CA SER A 199 5.89 14.72 1.08
C SER A 199 5.12 15.79 0.31
N TRP A 200 4.30 15.35 -0.64
CA TRP A 200 3.32 16.18 -1.33
C TRP A 200 2.11 16.42 -0.43
N SER A 201 1.56 17.65 -0.46
CA SER A 201 0.27 17.91 0.16
C SER A 201 -0.85 17.19 -0.61
N PRO A 202 -1.91 16.74 0.08
CA PRO A 202 -2.99 15.97 -0.55
C PRO A 202 -3.73 16.72 -1.66
N ASP A 203 -3.65 18.04 -1.68
CA ASP A 203 -4.24 18.95 -2.68
C ASP A 203 -3.30 19.30 -3.84
N ASP A 204 -2.08 18.73 -3.90
CA ASP A 204 -1.04 19.00 -4.91
C ASP A 204 -0.53 20.46 -4.89
N SER A 205 -0.82 21.25 -3.85
CA SER A 205 -0.46 22.66 -3.80
C SER A 205 0.91 22.94 -3.22
N ARG A 206 1.47 22.04 -2.42
CA ARG A 206 2.71 22.23 -1.65
C ARG A 206 3.54 20.95 -1.58
N ILE A 207 4.84 21.15 -1.39
CA ILE A 207 5.78 20.07 -1.07
C ILE A 207 6.44 20.40 0.26
N ALA A 208 6.52 19.42 1.15
CA ALA A 208 7.26 19.52 2.39
C ALA A 208 8.53 18.67 2.31
N THR A 209 9.64 19.20 2.81
CA THR A 209 10.91 18.48 2.95
C THR A 209 11.43 18.53 4.37
N GLY A 210 11.87 17.38 4.90
CA GLY A 210 12.47 17.24 6.21
C GLY A 210 13.93 16.82 6.10
N SER A 211 14.81 17.46 6.86
CA SER A 211 16.25 17.29 6.70
C SER A 211 16.98 16.98 8.01
N MET A 212 18.19 16.48 7.85
CA MET A 212 19.17 16.34 8.92
C MET A 212 19.67 17.70 9.48
N ASP A 213 19.33 18.83 8.84
CA ASP A 213 19.58 20.18 9.36
C ASP A 213 18.56 20.61 10.43
N ASN A 214 17.70 19.69 10.90
CA ASN A 214 16.67 19.87 11.92
C ASN A 214 15.53 20.82 11.49
N THR A 215 15.42 21.14 10.21
CA THR A 215 14.37 22.03 9.68
C THR A 215 13.40 21.28 8.78
N VAL A 216 12.19 21.81 8.73
CA VAL A 216 11.19 21.46 7.71
C VAL A 216 11.01 22.68 6.81
N ARG A 217 10.99 22.46 5.49
CA ARG A 217 10.77 23.52 4.49
C ARG A 217 9.60 23.20 3.60
N LEU A 218 8.94 24.25 3.14
CA LEU A 218 7.81 24.16 2.22
C LEU A 218 8.17 24.79 0.89
N TRP A 219 7.66 24.19 -0.18
CA TRP A 219 7.96 24.58 -1.53
C TRP A 219 6.70 24.66 -2.39
N ASP A 220 6.65 25.64 -3.27
CA ASP A 220 5.62 25.73 -4.30
C ASP A 220 6.02 24.83 -5.49
N PRO A 221 5.24 23.80 -5.82
CA PRO A 221 5.56 22.89 -6.92
C PRO A 221 5.52 23.55 -8.30
N LYS A 222 4.90 24.72 -8.45
CA LYS A 222 4.81 25.44 -9.72
C LYS A 222 6.05 26.29 -9.99
N THR A 223 6.51 26.99 -8.98
CA THR A 223 7.63 27.94 -9.10
C THR A 223 8.96 27.36 -8.63
N GLY A 224 8.95 26.28 -7.85
CA GLY A 224 10.13 25.75 -7.15
C GLY A 224 10.63 26.66 -6.03
N GLY A 225 9.92 27.73 -5.71
CA GLY A 225 10.27 28.67 -4.67
C GLY A 225 9.94 28.18 -3.26
N GLU A 226 10.76 28.61 -2.27
CA GLU A 226 10.48 28.33 -0.87
C GLU A 226 9.26 29.14 -0.39
N MET A 227 8.31 28.48 0.25
CA MET A 227 7.11 29.08 0.80
C MET A 227 7.33 29.45 2.27
N GLY A 228 7.59 30.73 2.52
CA GLY A 228 7.81 31.23 3.88
C GLY A 228 9.24 31.01 4.37
N LYS A 229 9.41 31.03 5.69
CA LYS A 229 10.71 30.79 6.33
C LYS A 229 10.85 29.32 6.70
N PRO A 230 12.10 28.80 6.78
CA PRO A 230 12.32 27.44 7.30
C PRO A 230 11.68 27.25 8.67
N MET A 231 10.90 26.19 8.82
CA MET A 231 10.25 25.85 10.08
C MET A 231 11.28 25.23 11.03
N LYS A 232 11.73 26.04 11.98
CA LYS A 232 12.74 25.69 12.99
C LYS A 232 12.07 25.35 14.30
N GLY A 233 12.56 24.31 14.98
CA GLY A 233 12.04 23.91 16.28
C GLY A 233 12.62 22.59 16.74
N HIS A 234 12.72 21.60 15.84
CA HIS A 234 13.40 20.36 16.17
C HIS A 234 14.87 20.60 16.51
N SER A 235 15.37 19.86 17.51
CA SER A 235 16.78 19.94 17.94
C SER A 235 17.67 18.88 17.27
N LYS A 236 17.06 17.91 16.57
CA LYS A 236 17.74 16.85 15.83
C LYS A 236 17.00 16.56 14.52
N TRP A 237 17.54 15.66 13.72
CA TRP A 237 17.08 15.28 12.39
C TRP A 237 15.57 15.03 12.30
N VAL A 238 14.96 15.55 11.26
CA VAL A 238 13.58 15.26 10.88
C VAL A 238 13.55 13.92 10.13
N THR A 239 12.81 12.94 10.63
CA THR A 239 12.81 11.57 10.12
C THR A 239 11.66 11.26 9.17
N SER A 240 10.48 11.81 9.44
CA SER A 240 9.27 11.57 8.63
C SER A 240 8.32 12.77 8.66
N LEU A 241 7.49 12.87 7.64
CA LEU A 241 6.49 13.92 7.44
C LEU A 241 5.13 13.30 7.13
N SER A 242 4.07 13.90 7.63
CA SER A 242 2.69 13.50 7.30
C SER A 242 1.77 14.71 7.29
N TRP A 243 1.06 14.90 6.17
CA TRP A 243 0.09 15.99 6.05
C TRP A 243 -1.20 15.65 6.78
N GLU A 244 -1.88 16.70 7.25
CA GLU A 244 -3.25 16.60 7.71
C GLU A 244 -4.17 16.12 6.58
N PRO A 245 -5.05 15.13 6.82
CA PRO A 245 -6.02 14.66 5.85
C PRO A 245 -6.89 15.81 5.29
N TYR A 246 -7.05 15.88 3.98
CA TYR A 246 -7.71 17.01 3.32
C TYR A 246 -9.11 17.31 3.85
N HIS A 247 -9.90 16.28 4.16
CA HIS A 247 -11.27 16.42 4.68
C HIS A 247 -11.32 16.99 6.11
N MET A 248 -10.20 17.06 6.81
CA MET A 248 -10.09 17.63 8.17
C MET A 248 -9.47 19.02 8.17
N GLN A 249 -8.86 19.44 7.07
CA GLN A 249 -8.21 20.73 6.98
C GLN A 249 -9.22 21.87 7.06
N LYS A 250 -8.87 22.89 7.83
CA LYS A 250 -9.56 24.16 7.74
C LYS A 250 -9.28 24.80 6.37
N PRO A 251 -10.25 25.43 5.73
CA PRO A 251 -10.05 26.05 4.43
C PRO A 251 -8.86 26.99 4.42
N GLY A 252 -7.89 26.69 3.55
CA GLY A 252 -6.67 27.48 3.39
C GLY A 252 -5.60 27.34 4.47
N GLU A 253 -5.79 26.52 5.50
CA GLU A 253 -4.86 26.35 6.62
C GLU A 253 -4.40 24.88 6.77
N PRO A 254 -3.72 24.29 5.80
CA PRO A 254 -3.23 22.93 5.94
C PRO A 254 -2.15 22.85 7.02
N ARG A 255 -2.18 21.77 7.81
CA ARG A 255 -1.19 21.47 8.84
C ARG A 255 -0.32 20.30 8.43
N LEU A 256 0.89 20.27 8.98
CA LEU A 256 1.88 19.22 8.71
C LEU A 256 2.43 18.69 10.02
N ALA A 257 2.49 17.38 10.17
CA ALA A 257 3.18 16.71 11.26
C ALA A 257 4.59 16.31 10.83
N SER A 258 5.57 16.49 11.70
CA SER A 258 6.94 16.04 11.53
C SER A 258 7.41 15.25 12.75
N SER A 259 8.10 14.15 12.52
CA SER A 259 8.80 13.39 13.56
C SER A 259 10.29 13.65 13.53
N SER A 260 10.95 13.49 14.68
CA SER A 260 12.36 13.77 14.78
C SER A 260 13.10 12.80 15.72
N LYS A 261 14.40 12.72 15.49
CA LYS A 261 15.37 12.06 16.38
C LYS A 261 15.45 12.72 17.77
N ASP A 262 14.84 13.91 17.97
CA ASP A 262 14.74 14.59 19.26
C ASP A 262 13.65 14.04 20.18
N CYS A 263 13.04 12.91 19.81
CA CYS A 263 11.98 12.22 20.55
C CYS A 263 10.65 12.97 20.58
N THR A 264 10.45 13.97 19.74
CA THR A 264 9.20 14.73 19.64
C THR A 264 8.54 14.58 18.27
N VAL A 265 7.23 14.77 18.26
CA VAL A 265 6.45 15.03 17.04
C VAL A 265 5.91 16.44 17.13
N ARG A 266 5.97 17.20 16.04
CA ARG A 266 5.49 18.58 15.96
C ARG A 266 4.47 18.73 14.86
N VAL A 267 3.43 19.47 15.15
CA VAL A 267 2.44 19.91 14.17
C VAL A 267 2.68 21.38 13.86
N TRP A 268 2.70 21.68 12.57
CA TRP A 268 3.01 22.99 12.05
C TRP A 268 1.80 23.58 11.33
N SER A 269 1.51 24.85 11.58
CA SER A 269 0.70 25.67 10.70
C SER A 269 1.54 26.10 9.50
N THR A 270 1.22 25.59 8.33
CA THR A 270 2.07 25.79 7.13
C THR A 270 2.01 27.20 6.57
N ASN A 271 0.94 27.95 6.83
CA ASN A 271 0.83 29.36 6.41
C ASN A 271 1.66 30.29 7.29
N GLN A 272 1.68 30.04 8.58
CA GLN A 272 2.39 30.88 9.54
C GLN A 272 3.85 30.43 9.75
N GLY A 273 4.19 29.19 9.35
CA GLY A 273 5.48 28.58 9.65
C GLY A 273 5.77 28.40 11.13
N LYS A 274 4.71 28.35 11.96
CA LYS A 274 4.78 28.23 13.41
C LYS A 274 4.36 26.84 13.88
N ILE A 275 4.86 26.48 15.06
CA ILE A 275 4.44 25.25 15.75
C ILE A 275 3.03 25.47 16.31
N ASP A 276 2.12 24.60 15.94
CA ASP A 276 0.75 24.54 16.46
C ASP A 276 0.69 23.66 17.71
N MET A 277 1.31 22.46 17.64
CA MET A 277 1.36 21.51 18.74
C MET A 277 2.72 20.80 18.83
N VAL A 278 3.09 20.41 20.06
CA VAL A 278 4.28 19.58 20.33
C VAL A 278 3.85 18.36 21.13
N PHE A 279 4.07 17.19 20.57
CA PHE A 279 3.84 15.92 21.26
C PHE A 279 5.17 15.41 21.80
N SER A 280 5.29 15.41 23.11
CA SER A 280 6.44 14.94 23.86
C SER A 280 6.04 13.75 24.74
N GLY A 281 6.94 12.79 24.92
CA GLY A 281 6.68 11.61 25.74
C GLY A 281 7.33 10.34 25.24
N HIS A 282 7.87 10.32 24.00
CA HIS A 282 8.77 9.28 23.58
C HIS A 282 10.14 9.41 24.28
N LYS A 283 10.74 8.27 24.62
CA LYS A 283 12.08 8.19 25.25
C LYS A 283 13.19 7.89 24.25
N GLY A 284 12.85 7.62 23.01
CA GLY A 284 13.77 7.33 21.91
C GLY A 284 13.43 8.12 20.66
N SER A 285 14.32 8.06 19.66
CA SER A 285 14.11 8.68 18.34
C SER A 285 12.76 8.26 17.75
N VAL A 286 11.99 9.21 17.25
CA VAL A 286 10.75 8.92 16.51
C VAL A 286 11.14 8.64 15.05
N SER A 287 10.86 7.42 14.58
CA SER A 287 11.23 6.94 13.24
C SER A 287 10.21 7.33 12.17
N CYS A 288 8.92 7.24 12.51
CA CYS A 288 7.84 7.46 11.56
C CYS A 288 6.65 8.16 12.23
N VAL A 289 5.99 9.02 11.48
CA VAL A 289 4.72 9.67 11.87
C VAL A 289 3.69 9.47 10.77
N LYS A 290 2.44 9.20 11.17
CA LYS A 290 1.28 9.12 10.28
C LYS A 290 0.13 9.93 10.87
N TRP A 291 -0.55 10.68 10.03
CA TRP A 291 -1.76 11.41 10.40
C TRP A 291 -2.97 10.67 9.85
N GLY A 292 -3.80 10.15 10.75
CA GLY A 292 -4.99 9.38 10.39
C GLY A 292 -6.20 10.27 10.07
N GLY A 293 -7.13 9.70 9.33
CA GLY A 293 -8.34 10.40 8.90
C GLY A 293 -9.42 10.53 10.00
N THR A 294 -9.20 9.93 11.15
CA THR A 294 -10.09 9.99 12.32
C THR A 294 -9.66 11.03 13.36
N GLY A 295 -8.61 11.83 13.09
CA GLY A 295 -8.14 12.88 13.98
C GLY A 295 -7.05 12.45 14.95
N PHE A 296 -6.45 11.31 14.73
CA PHE A 296 -5.30 10.84 15.50
C PHE A 296 -3.99 10.96 14.71
N ILE A 297 -2.92 11.24 15.43
CA ILE A 297 -1.55 11.11 14.93
C ILE A 297 -0.90 9.90 15.58
N TYR A 298 -0.25 9.08 14.78
CA TYR A 298 0.45 7.88 15.19
C TYR A 298 1.95 8.10 15.04
N SER A 299 2.72 7.82 16.08
CA SER A 299 4.17 7.97 16.07
C SER A 299 4.86 6.69 16.52
N ALA A 300 5.79 6.18 15.71
CA ALA A 300 6.65 5.04 16.04
C ALA A 300 7.99 5.51 16.56
N SER A 301 8.55 4.79 17.52
CA SER A 301 9.83 5.18 18.13
C SER A 301 10.76 4.01 18.39
N HIS A 302 12.03 4.34 18.49
CA HIS A 302 13.08 3.46 18.95
C HIS A 302 12.98 3.12 20.46
N ASP A 303 12.03 3.76 21.19
CA ASP A 303 11.67 3.36 22.56
C ASP A 303 10.77 2.11 22.61
N LYS A 304 10.57 1.43 21.48
CA LYS A 304 9.76 0.22 21.32
C LYS A 304 8.25 0.44 21.42
N THR A 305 7.82 1.69 21.46
CA THR A 305 6.40 2.04 21.59
C THR A 305 5.88 2.78 20.38
N ILE A 306 4.57 2.69 20.19
CA ILE A 306 3.81 3.55 19.29
C ILE A 306 2.90 4.38 20.17
N LYS A 307 2.85 5.68 19.92
CA LYS A 307 1.95 6.58 20.64
C LYS A 307 0.88 7.10 19.70
N VAL A 308 -0.32 7.16 20.24
CA VAL A 308 -1.52 7.66 19.56
C VAL A 308 -1.90 8.97 20.22
N TRP A 309 -1.89 10.04 19.43
CA TRP A 309 -2.12 11.40 19.90
C TRP A 309 -3.44 11.94 19.34
N ASN A 310 -4.25 12.52 20.19
CA ASN A 310 -5.45 13.21 19.76
C ASN A 310 -5.09 14.64 19.31
N VAL A 311 -5.44 14.99 18.08
CA VAL A 311 -5.12 16.31 17.51
C VAL A 311 -6.03 17.41 18.03
N SER A 312 -7.24 17.10 18.53
CA SER A 312 -8.21 18.11 19.00
C SER A 312 -7.75 18.81 20.28
N ASP A 313 -7.12 18.09 21.18
CA ASP A 313 -6.73 18.54 22.52
C ASP A 313 -5.23 18.42 22.80
N GLY A 314 -4.48 17.84 21.89
CA GLY A 314 -3.03 17.64 22.02
C GLY A 314 -2.63 16.56 23.04
N THR A 315 -3.57 15.71 23.47
CA THR A 315 -3.34 14.72 24.52
C THR A 315 -2.86 13.37 23.98
N LEU A 316 -2.17 12.60 24.83
CA LEU A 316 -1.83 11.20 24.54
C LEU A 316 -3.06 10.32 24.79
N ALA A 317 -3.64 9.76 23.71
CA ALA A 317 -4.79 8.86 23.82
C ALA A 317 -4.33 7.45 24.27
N HIS A 318 -3.34 6.87 23.57
CA HIS A 318 -2.88 5.51 23.83
C HIS A 318 -1.38 5.36 23.67
N THR A 319 -0.80 4.39 24.41
CA THR A 319 0.56 3.89 24.20
C THR A 319 0.48 2.40 23.89
N LEU A 320 0.93 2.00 22.69
CA LEU A 320 0.95 0.61 22.23
C LEU A 320 2.37 0.05 22.44
N SER A 321 2.51 -0.89 23.37
CA SER A 321 3.81 -1.37 23.89
C SER A 321 3.96 -2.89 23.76
N SER A 322 3.81 -3.45 22.54
CA SER A 322 3.99 -4.89 22.31
C SER A 322 5.32 -5.26 21.67
N HIS A 323 6.02 -4.29 21.07
CA HIS A 323 7.31 -4.54 20.44
C HIS A 323 8.46 -4.72 21.43
N ALA A 324 9.37 -5.64 21.08
CA ALA A 324 10.56 -5.91 21.88
C ALA A 324 11.79 -5.08 21.48
N HIS A 325 11.76 -4.47 20.27
CA HIS A 325 12.83 -3.66 19.70
C HIS A 325 12.29 -2.40 19.01
N TRP A 326 13.14 -1.63 18.35
CA TRP A 326 12.82 -0.40 17.64
C TRP A 326 11.68 -0.57 16.64
N VAL A 327 10.76 0.35 16.64
CA VAL A 327 9.68 0.40 15.62
C VAL A 327 10.17 1.31 14.48
N ASN A 328 10.30 0.74 13.28
CA ASN A 328 10.90 1.43 12.13
C ASN A 328 9.89 2.19 11.30
N HIS A 329 8.74 1.55 11.01
CA HIS A 329 7.76 2.09 10.09
C HIS A 329 6.32 1.81 10.54
N LEU A 330 5.42 2.69 10.14
CA LEU A 330 3.97 2.58 10.32
C LEU A 330 3.27 2.70 8.98
N ALA A 331 2.16 2.00 8.82
CA ALA A 331 1.22 2.23 7.72
C ALA A 331 -0.22 2.18 8.23
N LEU A 332 -1.08 2.98 7.61
CA LEU A 332 -2.52 3.00 7.86
C LEU A 332 -3.26 2.32 6.71
N SER A 333 -4.38 1.68 7.01
CA SER A 333 -5.25 1.10 5.99
C SER A 333 -5.80 2.14 5.01
N THR A 334 -5.78 3.40 5.40
CA THR A 334 -6.29 4.56 4.66
C THR A 334 -5.19 5.41 4.00
N ASP A 335 -3.91 5.06 4.17
CA ASP A 335 -2.75 5.87 3.70
C ASP A 335 -2.88 6.32 2.23
N PHE A 336 -3.31 5.43 1.34
CA PHE A 336 -3.46 5.74 -0.08
C PHE A 336 -4.52 6.83 -0.32
N VAL A 337 -5.67 6.70 0.32
CA VAL A 337 -6.78 7.64 0.15
C VAL A 337 -6.48 8.98 0.83
N LEU A 338 -5.82 8.97 1.99
CA LEU A 338 -5.39 10.18 2.69
C LEU A 338 -4.37 10.97 1.87
N ARG A 339 -3.44 10.27 1.18
CA ARG A 339 -2.45 10.87 0.29
C ARG A 339 -3.09 11.47 -0.97
N THR A 340 -4.05 10.76 -1.61
CA THR A 340 -4.66 11.17 -2.88
C THR A 340 -5.86 12.09 -2.71
N ALA A 341 -6.40 12.23 -1.51
CA ALA A 341 -7.55 13.08 -1.16
C ALA A 341 -8.74 12.90 -2.12
N TYR A 342 -9.10 13.96 -2.84
CA TYR A 342 -10.19 13.97 -3.83
C TYR A 342 -9.74 13.56 -5.25
N HIS A 343 -8.45 13.31 -5.45
CA HIS A 343 -7.94 12.85 -6.75
C HIS A 343 -8.25 11.36 -6.93
N ASP A 344 -9.04 11.04 -7.92
CA ASP A 344 -9.38 9.67 -8.29
C ASP A 344 -8.74 9.27 -9.64
N HIS A 345 -8.96 8.04 -10.06
CA HIS A 345 -8.46 7.51 -11.32
C HIS A 345 -9.15 8.12 -12.56
N THR A 346 -10.33 8.74 -12.41
CA THR A 346 -11.07 9.38 -13.50
C THR A 346 -10.50 10.76 -13.88
N GLY A 347 -9.70 11.35 -12.98
CA GLY A 347 -9.15 12.69 -13.14
C GLY A 347 -10.17 13.82 -13.01
N LYS A 348 -11.42 13.51 -12.65
CA LYS A 348 -12.45 14.52 -12.38
C LYS A 348 -12.19 15.19 -11.04
N ILE A 349 -12.03 16.51 -11.06
CA ILE A 349 -11.79 17.31 -9.87
C ILE A 349 -13.04 18.17 -9.61
N PRO A 350 -13.65 18.11 -8.41
CA PRO A 350 -14.74 18.99 -8.05
C PRO A 350 -14.31 20.48 -8.15
N GLU A 351 -15.18 21.34 -8.67
CA GLU A 351 -14.84 22.75 -8.88
C GLU A 351 -14.83 23.54 -7.56
N THR A 352 -15.77 23.23 -6.67
CA THR A 352 -15.91 23.93 -5.38
C THR A 352 -15.03 23.34 -4.29
N GLN A 353 -14.57 24.16 -3.37
CA GLN A 353 -13.79 23.72 -2.20
C GLN A 353 -14.57 22.73 -1.32
N GLU A 354 -15.85 23.00 -1.11
CA GLU A 354 -16.75 22.11 -0.36
C GLU A 354 -16.92 20.75 -1.05
N GLY A 355 -17.05 20.75 -2.38
CA GLY A 355 -17.11 19.54 -3.16
C GLY A 355 -15.83 18.69 -3.06
N LYS A 356 -14.65 19.32 -3.02
CA LYS A 356 -13.36 18.64 -2.81
C LYS A 356 -13.29 18.00 -1.42
N VAL A 357 -13.71 18.72 -0.37
CA VAL A 357 -13.75 18.20 1.00
C VAL A 357 -14.75 17.04 1.11
N ALA A 358 -15.94 17.18 0.51
CA ALA A 358 -16.95 16.12 0.49
C ALA A 358 -16.45 14.86 -0.23
N ALA A 359 -15.85 15.01 -1.41
CA ALA A 359 -15.28 13.89 -2.17
C ALA A 359 -14.13 13.19 -1.41
N ALA A 360 -13.24 13.96 -0.78
CA ALA A 360 -12.16 13.40 0.03
C ALA A 360 -12.71 12.64 1.25
N LYS A 361 -13.74 13.18 1.91
CA LYS A 361 -14.41 12.54 3.05
C LYS A 361 -15.14 11.25 2.63
N GLU A 362 -15.84 11.27 1.51
CA GLU A 362 -16.54 10.10 0.98
C GLU A 362 -15.55 8.97 0.66
N ARG A 363 -14.45 9.26 -0.02
CA ARG A 363 -13.39 8.29 -0.31
C ARG A 363 -12.77 7.74 0.97
N PHE A 364 -12.51 8.60 1.96
CA PHE A 364 -12.01 8.15 3.26
C PHE A 364 -13.00 7.21 3.95
N LEU A 365 -14.28 7.60 4.05
CA LEU A 365 -15.30 6.76 4.66
C LEU A 365 -15.44 5.42 3.95
N LYS A 366 -15.42 5.40 2.61
CA LYS A 366 -15.44 4.16 1.83
C LYS A 366 -14.25 3.25 2.15
N ALA A 367 -13.05 3.80 2.31
CA ALA A 367 -11.85 3.02 2.64
C ALA A 367 -11.77 2.60 4.12
N ALA A 368 -12.31 3.42 5.03
CA ALA A 368 -12.25 3.18 6.46
C ALA A 368 -13.43 2.36 7.00
N THR A 369 -14.52 2.20 6.24
CA THR A 369 -15.72 1.48 6.73
C THR A 369 -15.53 -0.02 6.60
N ILE A 370 -15.58 -0.71 7.73
CA ILE A 370 -15.56 -2.18 7.83
C ILE A 370 -16.81 -2.61 8.60
N GLN A 371 -17.70 -3.38 7.96
CA GLN A 371 -18.95 -3.86 8.57
C GLN A 371 -19.83 -2.73 9.14
N GLY A 372 -19.85 -1.58 8.48
CA GLY A 372 -20.67 -0.41 8.90
C GLY A 372 -20.02 0.49 9.95
N GLU A 373 -18.88 0.12 10.52
CA GLU A 373 -18.12 0.96 11.47
C GLU A 373 -16.94 1.63 10.76
N VAL A 374 -16.65 2.88 11.10
CA VAL A 374 -15.44 3.57 10.62
C VAL A 374 -14.26 3.13 11.46
N VAL A 375 -13.40 2.31 10.87
CA VAL A 375 -12.26 1.70 11.53
C VAL A 375 -10.99 1.97 10.73
N GLU A 376 -10.06 2.68 11.33
CA GLU A 376 -8.73 2.89 10.77
C GLU A 376 -7.75 1.91 11.42
N ARG A 377 -7.17 1.02 10.62
CA ARG A 377 -6.20 0.03 11.09
C ARG A 377 -4.80 0.55 10.90
N LEU A 378 -3.94 0.19 11.86
CA LEU A 378 -2.53 0.53 11.87
C LEU A 378 -1.71 -0.76 11.86
N VAL A 379 -0.66 -0.80 11.06
CA VAL A 379 0.36 -1.84 11.12
C VAL A 379 1.71 -1.22 11.45
N SER A 380 2.47 -1.89 12.29
CA SER A 380 3.80 -1.47 12.72
C SER A 380 4.86 -2.51 12.40
N ALA A 381 6.00 -2.06 11.88
CA ALA A 381 7.16 -2.88 11.56
C ALA A 381 8.32 -2.60 12.53
N SER A 382 9.03 -3.64 12.96
CA SER A 382 10.06 -3.52 13.98
C SER A 382 11.32 -4.33 13.68
N ASP A 383 12.39 -3.93 14.36
CA ASP A 383 13.66 -4.66 14.43
C ASP A 383 13.57 -5.95 15.26
N ASP A 384 12.45 -6.22 15.94
CA ASP A 384 12.17 -7.49 16.62
C ASP A 384 11.72 -8.60 15.65
N PHE A 385 11.81 -8.38 14.33
CA PHE A 385 11.44 -9.28 13.24
C PHE A 385 9.94 -9.54 13.14
N THR A 386 9.14 -8.82 13.94
CA THR A 386 7.69 -8.96 13.98
C THR A 386 6.99 -7.67 13.56
N MET A 387 5.74 -7.82 13.23
CA MET A 387 4.82 -6.72 13.04
C MET A 387 3.59 -6.93 13.91
N PHE A 388 2.89 -5.86 14.21
CA PHE A 388 1.60 -5.92 14.89
C PHE A 388 0.54 -5.18 14.08
N LEU A 389 -0.64 -5.77 14.03
CA LEU A 389 -1.84 -5.15 13.49
C LEU A 389 -2.67 -4.61 14.64
N TRP A 390 -3.03 -3.33 14.57
CA TRP A 390 -3.72 -2.60 15.62
C TRP A 390 -5.01 -2.01 15.11
N GLU A 391 -5.93 -1.80 16.05
CA GLU A 391 -7.14 -1.03 15.89
C GLU A 391 -7.21 0.01 17.02
N PRO A 392 -6.51 1.14 16.89
CA PRO A 392 -6.31 2.10 17.98
C PRO A 392 -7.60 2.74 18.49
N SER A 393 -8.66 2.77 17.67
CA SER A 393 -10.00 3.24 18.08
C SER A 393 -10.66 2.36 19.15
N LYS A 394 -10.33 1.06 19.18
CA LYS A 394 -10.87 0.09 20.14
C LYS A 394 -9.97 -0.15 21.35
N GLY A 395 -8.76 0.41 21.38
CA GLY A 395 -7.88 0.32 22.54
C GLY A 395 -6.42 0.01 22.24
N THR A 396 -5.71 -0.46 23.27
CA THR A 396 -4.24 -0.70 23.23
C THR A 396 -3.85 -2.11 22.86
N LYS A 397 -4.82 -3.04 22.75
CA LYS A 397 -4.54 -4.44 22.40
C LYS A 397 -4.41 -4.60 20.89
N HIS A 398 -3.39 -5.30 20.43
CA HIS A 398 -3.24 -5.65 19.01
C HIS A 398 -4.27 -6.71 18.58
N ILE A 399 -4.71 -6.61 17.32
CA ILE A 399 -5.57 -7.62 16.69
C ILE A 399 -4.77 -8.91 16.47
N ALA A 400 -3.58 -8.77 15.88
CA ALA A 400 -2.72 -9.89 15.54
C ALA A 400 -1.24 -9.52 15.66
N ARG A 401 -0.43 -10.52 15.99
CA ARG A 401 1.02 -10.48 15.87
C ARG A 401 1.42 -11.23 14.60
N LEU A 402 2.08 -10.54 13.67
CA LEU A 402 2.51 -11.09 12.40
C LEU A 402 3.96 -11.55 12.51
N MET A 403 4.15 -12.86 12.58
CA MET A 403 5.48 -13.49 12.75
C MET A 403 5.87 -14.27 11.51
N GLY A 404 7.16 -14.23 11.14
CA GLY A 404 7.66 -15.02 10.01
C GLY A 404 8.92 -14.47 9.34
N HIS A 405 9.22 -13.18 9.50
CA HIS A 405 10.51 -12.64 9.08
C HIS A 405 11.63 -13.14 9.97
N GLN A 406 12.83 -13.31 9.40
CA GLN A 406 14.02 -13.81 10.09
C GLN A 406 15.03 -12.71 10.41
N LYS A 407 14.78 -11.49 9.92
CA LYS A 407 15.57 -10.29 10.19
C LYS A 407 14.64 -9.09 10.33
N GLN A 408 15.21 -7.92 10.59
CA GLN A 408 14.50 -6.66 10.80
C GLN A 408 13.53 -6.35 9.66
N VAL A 409 12.33 -5.91 10.02
CA VAL A 409 11.34 -5.43 9.06
C VAL A 409 11.52 -3.92 8.92
N ASN A 410 11.89 -3.51 7.70
CA ASN A 410 12.20 -2.10 7.43
C ASN A 410 10.97 -1.29 7.01
N HIS A 411 10.13 -1.84 6.16
CA HIS A 411 8.98 -1.13 5.60
C HIS A 411 7.74 -2.00 5.59
N VAL A 412 6.59 -1.38 5.78
CA VAL A 412 5.28 -2.01 5.71
C VAL A 412 4.30 -1.08 5.02
N THR A 413 3.37 -1.63 4.26
CA THR A 413 2.32 -0.87 3.57
C THR A 413 1.04 -1.69 3.46
N PHE A 414 -0.11 -1.00 3.48
CA PHE A 414 -1.39 -1.58 3.10
C PHE A 414 -1.61 -1.46 1.60
N SER A 415 -2.36 -2.39 1.04
CA SER A 415 -2.92 -2.22 -0.30
C SER A 415 -3.99 -1.12 -0.30
N PRO A 416 -4.19 -0.39 -1.41
CA PRO A 416 -5.21 0.67 -1.51
C PRO A 416 -6.63 0.22 -1.19
N ASP A 417 -6.97 -1.05 -1.42
CA ASP A 417 -8.25 -1.66 -1.04
C ASP A 417 -8.34 -2.05 0.44
N GLY A 418 -7.26 -1.89 1.21
CA GLY A 418 -7.21 -2.21 2.64
C GLY A 418 -7.26 -3.71 2.98
N LEU A 419 -7.11 -4.61 2.01
CA LEU A 419 -7.29 -6.06 2.20
C LEU A 419 -5.98 -6.81 2.46
N LEU A 420 -4.85 -6.29 1.95
CA LEU A 420 -3.53 -6.88 2.07
C LEU A 420 -2.56 -5.97 2.82
N ILE A 421 -1.61 -6.58 3.48
CA ILE A 421 -0.43 -5.93 4.04
C ILE A 421 0.80 -6.54 3.37
N ALA A 422 1.72 -5.70 2.90
CA ALA A 422 3.02 -6.12 2.43
C ALA A 422 4.10 -5.63 3.39
N SER A 423 5.06 -6.49 3.70
CA SER A 423 6.19 -6.20 4.59
C SER A 423 7.51 -6.53 3.91
N SER A 424 8.44 -5.59 3.93
CA SER A 424 9.78 -5.73 3.36
C SER A 424 10.81 -5.81 4.47
N ALA A 425 11.73 -6.78 4.38
CA ALA A 425 12.68 -7.05 5.44
C ALA A 425 14.11 -7.30 4.94
N PHE A 426 15.05 -7.25 5.90
CA PHE A 426 16.47 -7.54 5.66
C PHE A 426 16.76 -9.04 5.46
N ASP A 427 15.74 -9.90 5.51
CA ASP A 427 15.82 -11.32 5.17
C ASP A 427 15.68 -11.61 3.66
N ASN A 428 15.80 -10.58 2.83
CA ASN A 428 15.72 -10.62 1.37
C ASN A 428 14.33 -11.03 0.84
N SER A 429 13.32 -10.98 1.69
CA SER A 429 11.95 -11.36 1.32
C SER A 429 10.95 -10.25 1.57
N THR A 430 9.87 -10.28 0.80
CA THR A 430 8.67 -9.52 1.09
C THR A 430 7.56 -10.52 1.42
N LYS A 431 6.80 -10.26 2.46
CA LYS A 431 5.70 -11.14 2.89
C LYS A 431 4.37 -10.44 2.75
N LEU A 432 3.35 -11.25 2.43
CA LEU A 432 1.97 -10.81 2.30
C LEU A 432 1.13 -11.37 3.46
N TRP A 433 0.26 -10.51 3.97
CA TRP A 433 -0.61 -10.82 5.10
C TRP A 433 -2.02 -10.32 4.82
N ASN A 434 -3.00 -10.99 5.38
CA ASN A 434 -4.38 -10.54 5.35
C ASN A 434 -4.55 -9.38 6.34
N ALA A 435 -5.07 -8.24 5.89
CA ALA A 435 -5.25 -7.06 6.71
C ALA A 435 -6.41 -7.16 7.72
N ARG A 436 -7.29 -8.18 7.62
CA ARG A 436 -8.40 -8.38 8.55
C ARG A 436 -7.97 -9.06 9.85
N ASP A 437 -7.27 -10.18 9.71
CA ASP A 437 -6.93 -11.09 10.81
C ASP A 437 -5.42 -11.25 11.02
N GLY A 438 -4.60 -10.59 10.19
CA GLY A 438 -3.14 -10.66 10.26
C GLY A 438 -2.57 -12.03 9.86
N LYS A 439 -3.36 -12.90 9.22
CA LYS A 439 -2.86 -14.21 8.79
C LYS A 439 -1.85 -14.07 7.65
N PHE A 440 -0.84 -14.91 7.70
CA PHE A 440 0.15 -15.03 6.64
C PHE A 440 -0.48 -15.60 5.37
N ILE A 441 -0.18 -14.97 4.22
CA ILE A 441 -0.66 -15.43 2.91
C ILE A 441 0.48 -16.08 2.14
N ASN A 442 1.56 -15.33 1.86
CA ASN A 442 2.65 -15.83 1.03
C ASN A 442 3.98 -15.07 1.29
N THR A 443 5.08 -15.70 0.88
CA THR A 443 6.41 -15.07 0.84
C THR A 443 6.83 -14.86 -0.61
N LEU A 444 7.07 -13.62 -1.00
CA LEU A 444 7.62 -13.24 -2.30
C LEU A 444 9.13 -13.36 -2.24
N ARG A 445 9.67 -14.40 -2.87
CA ARG A 445 11.12 -14.69 -2.91
C ARG A 445 11.66 -14.44 -4.29
N GLY A 446 12.81 -13.77 -4.39
CA GLY A 446 13.45 -13.46 -5.65
C GLY A 446 14.57 -12.42 -5.52
N HIS A 447 14.51 -11.56 -4.51
CA HIS A 447 15.61 -10.68 -4.20
C HIS A 447 16.78 -11.44 -3.54
N VAL A 448 18.00 -11.08 -3.93
CA VAL A 448 19.23 -11.64 -3.37
C VAL A 448 19.75 -10.80 -2.21
N GLY A 449 19.34 -9.53 -2.15
CA GLY A 449 19.69 -8.58 -1.08
C GLY A 449 18.48 -8.13 -0.25
N PRO A 450 18.71 -7.45 0.89
CA PRO A 450 17.69 -6.83 1.71
C PRO A 450 16.69 -5.99 0.90
N VAL A 451 15.40 -6.11 1.22
CA VAL A 451 14.35 -5.30 0.60
C VAL A 451 14.10 -4.08 1.47
N TYR A 452 14.31 -2.89 0.91
CA TYR A 452 14.21 -1.64 1.67
C TYR A 452 12.80 -1.07 1.67
N GLN A 453 12.13 -1.04 0.53
CA GLN A 453 10.80 -0.46 0.40
C GLN A 453 9.93 -1.24 -0.58
N CYS A 454 8.62 -1.16 -0.39
CA CYS A 454 7.63 -1.71 -1.30
C CYS A 454 6.46 -0.72 -1.47
N ALA A 455 5.83 -0.76 -2.65
CA ALA A 455 4.67 0.07 -2.98
C ALA A 455 3.65 -0.73 -3.79
N PHE A 456 2.37 -0.66 -3.39
CA PHE A 456 1.26 -1.23 -4.16
C PHE A 456 0.86 -0.33 -5.32
N SER A 457 0.39 -0.95 -6.39
CA SER A 457 -0.34 -0.24 -7.45
C SER A 457 -1.68 0.26 -6.93
N PRO A 458 -2.22 1.37 -7.48
CA PRO A 458 -3.48 1.95 -7.01
C PRO A 458 -4.70 1.02 -7.17
N ASP A 459 -4.61 -0.02 -8.02
CA ASP A 459 -5.62 -1.05 -8.19
C ASP A 459 -5.40 -2.29 -7.28
N SER A 460 -4.42 -2.25 -6.38
CA SER A 460 -4.06 -3.33 -5.45
C SER A 460 -3.61 -4.65 -6.09
N ARG A 461 -3.45 -4.71 -7.42
CA ARG A 461 -3.13 -5.96 -8.15
C ARG A 461 -1.64 -6.24 -8.27
N LEU A 462 -0.82 -5.21 -8.17
CA LEU A 462 0.62 -5.30 -8.32
C LEU A 462 1.33 -4.73 -7.11
N LEU A 463 2.50 -5.25 -6.82
CA LEU A 463 3.41 -4.73 -5.80
C LEU A 463 4.79 -4.57 -6.42
N VAL A 464 5.43 -3.43 -6.20
CA VAL A 464 6.83 -3.23 -6.56
C VAL A 464 7.68 -3.17 -5.32
N THR A 465 8.85 -3.79 -5.38
CA THR A 465 9.83 -3.87 -4.28
C THR A 465 11.18 -3.38 -4.76
N GLY A 466 11.84 -2.56 -3.95
CA GLY A 466 13.20 -2.07 -4.18
C GLY A 466 14.19 -2.67 -3.18
N SER A 467 15.34 -3.10 -3.67
CA SER A 467 16.29 -3.89 -2.89
C SER A 467 17.72 -3.37 -2.98
N LYS A 468 18.52 -3.81 -2.03
CA LYS A 468 19.99 -3.68 -2.03
C LYS A 468 20.63 -4.38 -3.22
N ASP A 469 19.99 -5.38 -3.83
CA ASP A 469 20.50 -6.11 -4.97
C ASP A 469 20.45 -5.34 -6.30
N THR A 470 20.25 -4.03 -6.24
CA THR A 470 20.21 -3.11 -7.39
C THR A 470 19.00 -3.26 -8.31
N THR A 471 18.08 -4.17 -7.99
CA THR A 471 16.90 -4.43 -8.82
C THR A 471 15.60 -4.01 -8.15
N LEU A 472 14.62 -3.71 -8.99
CA LEU A 472 13.23 -3.69 -8.58
C LEU A 472 12.55 -4.95 -9.11
N LYS A 473 11.53 -5.41 -8.39
CA LYS A 473 10.71 -6.54 -8.81
C LYS A 473 9.23 -6.17 -8.72
N CYS A 474 8.51 -6.47 -9.80
CA CYS A 474 7.06 -6.31 -9.86
C CYS A 474 6.38 -7.67 -9.66
N TRP A 475 5.48 -7.74 -8.70
CA TRP A 475 4.79 -8.96 -8.27
C TRP A 475 3.30 -8.88 -8.58
N ASP A 476 2.72 -9.95 -9.08
CA ASP A 476 1.27 -10.08 -9.25
C ASP A 476 0.64 -10.60 -7.96
N MET A 477 -0.28 -9.83 -7.39
CA MET A 477 -0.94 -10.15 -6.11
C MET A 477 -2.01 -11.23 -6.23
N ARG A 478 -2.46 -11.55 -7.42
CA ARG A 478 -3.40 -12.64 -7.65
C ARG A 478 -2.70 -14.00 -7.67
N THR A 479 -1.58 -14.06 -8.36
CA THR A 479 -0.80 -15.30 -8.52
C THR A 479 0.29 -15.44 -7.46
N HIS A 480 0.62 -14.35 -6.74
CA HIS A 480 1.74 -14.24 -5.80
C HIS A 480 3.09 -14.61 -6.44
N LYS A 481 3.25 -14.38 -7.73
CA LYS A 481 4.46 -14.67 -8.50
C LYS A 481 5.11 -13.40 -9.01
N LEU A 482 6.39 -13.51 -9.32
CA LEU A 482 7.13 -12.46 -10.01
C LEU A 482 6.50 -12.25 -11.40
N ALA A 483 6.02 -11.03 -11.66
CA ALA A 483 5.49 -10.65 -12.96
C ALA A 483 6.60 -10.13 -13.88
N VAL A 484 7.44 -9.23 -13.37
CA VAL A 484 8.53 -8.62 -14.15
C VAL A 484 9.72 -8.35 -13.23
N ASP A 485 10.91 -8.64 -13.71
CA ASP A 485 12.18 -8.21 -13.11
C ASP A 485 12.64 -6.92 -13.79
N LEU A 486 13.01 -5.92 -13.00
CA LEU A 486 13.30 -4.57 -13.47
C LEU A 486 14.76 -4.20 -13.10
N PRO A 487 15.74 -4.72 -13.84
CA PRO A 487 17.14 -4.37 -13.65
C PRO A 487 17.41 -2.97 -14.21
N GLY A 488 18.36 -2.26 -13.62
CA GLY A 488 18.73 -0.96 -14.17
C GLY A 488 19.57 -0.10 -13.24
N HIS A 489 19.29 -0.09 -11.92
CA HIS A 489 20.12 0.63 -10.97
C HIS A 489 21.53 0.01 -10.89
N GLN A 490 22.52 0.85 -10.60
CA GLN A 490 23.91 0.44 -10.45
C GLN A 490 24.33 0.21 -8.99
N ASP A 491 23.49 0.64 -8.06
CA ASP A 491 23.69 0.48 -6.61
C ASP A 491 22.34 0.28 -5.91
N GLU A 492 22.31 0.22 -4.59
CA GLU A 492 21.15 -0.05 -3.74
C GLU A 492 19.95 0.87 -4.04
N VAL A 493 18.75 0.32 -4.10
CA VAL A 493 17.49 1.07 -4.31
C VAL A 493 16.84 1.32 -2.96
N TYR A 494 16.81 2.57 -2.52
CA TYR A 494 16.29 2.96 -1.21
C TYR A 494 14.80 3.30 -1.20
N SER A 495 14.33 3.94 -2.26
CA SER A 495 12.96 4.46 -2.32
C SER A 495 12.25 4.01 -3.59
N VAL A 496 10.98 3.65 -3.42
CA VAL A 496 10.09 3.22 -4.50
C VAL A 496 8.70 3.79 -4.25
N ASP A 497 8.08 4.37 -5.27
CA ASP A 497 6.70 4.82 -5.19
C ASP A 497 5.95 4.49 -6.48
N TRP A 498 4.65 4.26 -6.37
CA TRP A 498 3.74 4.05 -7.49
C TRP A 498 2.88 5.29 -7.70
N SER A 499 2.74 5.70 -8.97
CA SER A 499 1.89 6.85 -9.31
C SER A 499 0.40 6.54 -9.03
N PRO A 500 -0.37 7.53 -8.57
CA PRO A 500 -1.78 7.31 -8.21
C PRO A 500 -2.67 6.94 -9.40
N ASP A 501 -2.26 7.25 -10.63
CA ASP A 501 -2.93 6.85 -11.88
C ASP A 501 -2.47 5.47 -12.40
N GLY A 502 -1.55 4.81 -11.71
CA GLY A 502 -1.06 3.47 -12.05
C GLY A 502 -0.14 3.38 -13.26
N LYS A 503 0.21 4.49 -13.92
CA LYS A 503 0.96 4.46 -15.18
C LYS A 503 2.46 4.25 -15.01
N MET A 504 3.00 4.69 -13.88
CA MET A 504 4.44 4.71 -13.63
C MET A 504 4.81 4.27 -12.23
N VAL A 505 6.04 3.76 -12.13
CA VAL A 505 6.75 3.59 -10.87
C VAL A 505 7.98 4.48 -10.92
N CYS A 506 8.33 5.11 -9.82
CA CYS A 506 9.61 5.77 -9.64
C CYS A 506 10.46 5.02 -8.62
N SER A 507 11.76 5.10 -8.81
CA SER A 507 12.74 4.56 -7.88
C SER A 507 13.92 5.50 -7.71
N GLY A 508 14.45 5.58 -6.50
CA GLY A 508 15.64 6.34 -6.16
C GLY A 508 16.62 5.47 -5.40
N GLY A 509 17.89 5.60 -5.71
CA GLY A 509 18.91 4.75 -5.14
C GLY A 509 20.22 5.47 -4.80
N LYS A 510 21.16 4.69 -4.31
CA LYS A 510 22.51 5.14 -3.98
C LYS A 510 23.35 5.49 -5.22
N ASP A 511 22.94 5.01 -6.39
CA ASP A 511 23.52 5.35 -7.69
C ASP A 511 23.23 6.80 -8.14
N LYS A 512 22.61 7.62 -7.28
CA LYS A 512 22.31 9.04 -7.50
C LYS A 512 21.34 9.32 -8.65
N ALA A 513 20.74 8.26 -9.21
CA ALA A 513 19.82 8.34 -10.33
C ALA A 513 18.37 8.07 -9.87
N ILE A 514 17.44 8.85 -10.42
CA ILE A 514 16.02 8.53 -10.37
C ILE A 514 15.70 7.76 -11.65
N ARG A 515 14.96 6.69 -11.50
CA ARG A 515 14.44 5.93 -12.63
C ARG A 515 12.93 5.94 -12.62
N THR A 516 12.36 6.10 -13.79
CA THR A 516 10.94 5.93 -14.02
C THR A 516 10.70 4.68 -14.86
N TRP A 517 9.70 3.92 -14.48
CA TRP A 517 9.35 2.64 -15.09
C TRP A 517 7.93 2.71 -15.63
N ARG A 518 7.74 2.26 -16.86
CA ARG A 518 6.43 2.21 -17.55
C ARG A 518 6.17 0.80 -18.11
N HIS A 519 4.92 0.63 -18.55
CA HIS A 519 4.50 -0.55 -19.30
C HIS A 519 5.03 -0.52 -20.74
#